data_e5a4e9abcd04b314c07304654ab70006
#
_entry.id   e5a4e9abcd04b314c07304654ab70006
#
_cell.length_a   1.000
_cell.length_b   1.000
_cell.length_c   1.000
_cell.angle_alpha   90.00
_cell.angle_beta   90.00
_cell.angle_gamma   90.00
#
_symmetry.space_group_name_H-M   'P 1'
#
loop_
_entity.id
_entity.type
_entity.pdbx_description
1 polymer ?
#
loop_
_entity_poly.entity_id
_entity_poly.type
_entity_poly.pdbx_seq_one_letter_code
_entity_poly.pdbx_strand_id
1 'polypeptide(L)'
;MEEAYAYLKEYSSSEQLLKMDKVCSRNMVVNYLISMKSARMQEAGIHFTCSICDQITGVSDVDLNILLGNLFDNAIEACERRNDIREISLTIKRRGAYLVIIMENTAGENVSFAETAKPDKVNHGYGLSSMEEIAERYGGRVHREQVASESNDNRDRKVNMVRVSVILDTNWDASDTK
;
A
#
# COMPACT_ATOMS: atom_id res chain seq x y z
N MET A 1 -16.00 16.72 -11.10
CA MET A 1 -14.76 16.95 -10.30
C MET A 1 -14.99 17.75 -9.03
N GLU A 2 -15.82 18.78 -9.02
CA GLU A 2 -16.17 19.55 -7.81
C GLU A 2 -16.93 18.72 -6.76
N GLU A 3 -17.83 17.83 -7.17
CA GLU A 3 -18.57 16.96 -6.23
C GLU A 3 -17.66 15.96 -5.49
N ALA A 4 -16.66 15.39 -6.18
CA ALA A 4 -15.68 14.52 -5.53
C ALA A 4 -14.79 15.29 -4.54
N TYR A 5 -14.48 16.55 -4.86
CA TYR A 5 -13.70 17.43 -3.97
C TYR A 5 -14.52 17.88 -2.76
N ALA A 6 -15.81 18.16 -2.94
CA ALA A 6 -16.75 18.49 -1.87
C ALA A 6 -16.94 17.29 -0.93
N TYR A 7 -17.08 16.09 -1.48
CA TYR A 7 -17.21 14.83 -0.72
C TYR A 7 -15.94 14.53 0.09
N LEU A 8 -14.75 14.74 -0.48
CA LEU A 8 -13.47 14.60 0.22
C LEU A 8 -13.32 15.64 1.34
N LYS A 9 -13.83 16.85 1.16
CA LYS A 9 -13.78 17.91 2.15
C LYS A 9 -14.75 17.67 3.32
N GLU A 10 -15.92 17.12 3.03
CA GLU A 10 -16.92 16.73 4.04
C GLU A 10 -16.45 15.52 4.85
N TYR A 11 -15.77 14.56 4.20
CA TYR A 11 -15.19 13.40 4.87
C TYR A 11 -13.94 13.74 5.69
N SER A 12 -13.15 14.73 5.28
CA SER A 12 -11.97 15.18 6.03
C SER A 12 -12.33 15.90 7.33
N SER A 13 -13.56 16.36 7.46
CA SER A 13 -14.11 16.96 8.69
C SER A 13 -14.82 15.95 9.60
N SER A 14 -14.92 14.67 9.22
CA SER A 14 -15.57 13.67 10.05
C SER A 14 -14.68 13.23 11.23
N GLU A 15 -15.30 13.02 12.40
CA GLU A 15 -14.63 12.59 13.64
C GLU A 15 -13.79 11.29 13.50
N GLN A 16 -13.91 10.55 12.40
CA GLN A 16 -13.16 9.34 12.14
C GLN A 16 -11.69 9.60 11.76
N LEU A 17 -11.41 10.73 11.08
CA LEU A 17 -10.02 11.17 10.85
C LEU A 17 -9.33 11.64 12.13
N LEU A 18 -10.09 12.15 13.09
CA LEU A 18 -9.59 12.61 14.40
C LEU A 18 -9.25 11.46 15.36
N LYS A 19 -9.72 10.24 15.11
CA LYS A 19 -9.39 9.04 15.91
C LYS A 19 -8.14 8.30 15.42
N MET A 20 -7.61 8.63 14.25
CA MET A 20 -6.32 8.13 13.80
C MET A 20 -5.22 9.06 14.31
N ASP A 21 -4.82 8.88 15.57
CA ASP A 21 -3.60 9.49 16.11
C ASP A 21 -2.43 9.17 15.15
N LYS A 22 -1.94 10.19 14.43
CA LYS A 22 -0.67 10.23 13.70
C LYS A 22 -0.59 9.73 12.25
N VAL A 23 -1.60 9.83 11.41
CA VAL A 23 -1.37 9.75 9.95
C VAL A 23 -1.40 11.16 9.39
N CYS A 24 -0.27 11.84 9.43
CA CYS A 24 -0.11 13.21 8.91
C CYS A 24 0.87 13.21 7.76
N SER A 25 0.47 12.71 6.59
CA SER A 25 1.12 13.15 5.37
C SER A 25 0.43 14.44 4.88
N ARG A 26 1.13 15.28 4.13
CA ARG A 26 0.52 16.45 3.48
C ARG A 26 -0.28 16.08 2.23
N ASN A 27 -0.25 14.82 1.83
CA ASN A 27 -0.97 14.32 0.66
C ASN A 27 -2.36 13.81 1.07
N MET A 28 -3.41 14.49 0.60
CA MET A 28 -4.80 14.19 0.96
C MET A 28 -5.27 12.84 0.42
N VAL A 29 -4.79 12.42 -0.77
CA VAL A 29 -5.17 11.13 -1.38
C VAL A 29 -4.65 9.98 -0.54
N VAL A 30 -3.40 10.07 -0.07
CA VAL A 30 -2.79 9.07 0.82
C VAL A 30 -3.56 8.97 2.12
N ASN A 31 -3.87 10.10 2.76
CA ASN A 31 -4.63 10.14 4.02
C ASN A 31 -6.02 9.53 3.85
N TYR A 32 -6.72 9.87 2.76
CA TYR A 32 -8.05 9.34 2.46
C TYR A 32 -8.03 7.82 2.26
N LEU A 33 -7.08 7.30 1.45
CA LEU A 33 -6.96 5.87 1.21
C LEU A 33 -6.66 5.10 2.49
N ILE A 34 -5.75 5.60 3.31
CA ILE A 34 -5.41 4.97 4.58
C ILE A 34 -6.63 4.93 5.49
N SER A 35 -7.39 6.04 5.58
CA SER A 35 -8.60 6.08 6.39
C SER A 35 -9.64 5.05 5.93
N MET A 36 -9.95 5.01 4.63
CA MET A 36 -10.90 4.04 4.06
C MET A 36 -10.47 2.58 4.30
N LYS A 37 -9.20 2.28 4.03
CA LYS A 37 -8.69 0.91 4.15
C LYS A 37 -8.54 0.50 5.62
N SER A 38 -8.22 1.44 6.52
CA SER A 38 -8.18 1.18 7.97
C SER A 38 -9.53 0.74 8.52
N ALA A 39 -10.63 1.33 8.07
CA ALA A 39 -11.97 0.91 8.47
C ALA A 39 -12.23 -0.55 8.09
N ARG A 40 -11.95 -0.93 6.83
CA ARG A 40 -12.08 -2.32 6.36
C ARG A 40 -11.17 -3.29 7.12
N MET A 41 -9.92 -2.88 7.40
CA MET A 41 -9.00 -3.71 8.18
C MET A 41 -9.48 -3.93 9.61
N GLN A 42 -10.03 -2.90 10.23
CA GLN A 42 -10.62 -3.00 11.58
C GLN A 42 -11.81 -3.96 11.61
N GLU A 43 -12.72 -3.89 10.64
CA GLU A 43 -13.85 -4.82 10.50
C GLU A 43 -13.41 -6.27 10.28
N ALA A 44 -12.30 -6.47 9.54
CA ALA A 44 -11.70 -7.78 9.28
C ALA A 44 -10.81 -8.30 10.41
N GLY A 45 -10.65 -7.55 11.52
CA GLY A 45 -9.78 -7.92 12.64
C GLY A 45 -8.29 -7.94 12.27
N ILE A 46 -7.87 -7.06 11.35
CA ILE A 46 -6.48 -6.92 10.91
C ILE A 46 -5.80 -5.82 11.73
N HIS A 47 -4.68 -6.14 12.34
CA HIS A 47 -3.83 -5.14 13.00
C HIS A 47 -3.04 -4.35 11.96
N PHE A 48 -3.28 -3.04 11.89
CA PHE A 48 -2.63 -2.15 10.93
C PHE A 48 -1.70 -1.16 11.60
N THR A 49 -0.49 -1.04 11.06
CA THR A 49 0.49 -0.01 11.45
C THR A 49 0.97 0.76 10.23
N CYS A 50 1.26 2.05 10.39
CA CYS A 50 1.83 2.84 9.31
C CYS A 50 2.91 3.81 9.78
N SER A 51 3.89 4.07 8.89
CA SER A 51 4.95 5.07 9.06
C SER A 51 5.12 5.81 7.73
N ILE A 52 4.80 7.10 7.71
CA ILE A 52 4.73 7.89 6.48
C ILE A 52 5.57 9.15 6.62
N CYS A 53 6.39 9.45 5.61
CA CYS A 53 7.12 10.70 5.54
C CYS A 53 6.18 11.88 5.22
N ASP A 54 6.52 13.07 5.72
CA ASP A 54 5.70 14.29 5.58
C ASP A 54 5.51 14.76 4.14
N GLN A 55 6.46 14.44 3.25
CA GLN A 55 6.47 14.93 1.87
C GLN A 55 6.39 13.77 0.87
N ILE A 56 5.21 13.61 0.29
CA ILE A 56 4.98 12.72 -0.84
C ILE A 56 4.77 13.63 -2.06
N THR A 57 5.84 13.86 -2.82
CA THR A 57 5.86 14.74 -3.99
C THR A 57 6.54 14.03 -5.17
N GLY A 58 6.29 14.51 -6.39
CA GLY A 58 6.91 13.97 -7.61
C GLY A 58 6.22 12.70 -8.15
N VAL A 59 5.05 12.34 -7.60
CA VAL A 59 4.20 11.27 -8.10
C VAL A 59 2.77 11.82 -8.17
N SER A 60 2.03 11.53 -9.24
CA SER A 60 0.67 12.03 -9.38
C SER A 60 -0.27 11.39 -8.37
N ASP A 61 -1.32 12.13 -7.97
CA ASP A 61 -2.35 11.62 -7.04
C ASP A 61 -3.08 10.41 -7.61
N VAL A 62 -3.27 10.35 -8.94
CA VAL A 62 -3.89 9.21 -9.63
C VAL A 62 -3.03 7.96 -9.51
N ASP A 63 -1.71 8.10 -9.75
CA ASP A 63 -0.79 6.97 -9.66
C ASP A 63 -0.63 6.49 -8.22
N LEU A 64 -0.57 7.41 -7.24
CA LEU A 64 -0.58 7.05 -5.82
C LEU A 64 -1.85 6.31 -5.42
N ASN A 65 -3.01 6.75 -5.91
CA ASN A 65 -4.29 6.07 -5.65
C ASN A 65 -4.29 4.64 -6.21
N ILE A 66 -3.81 4.44 -7.44
CA ILE A 66 -3.75 3.11 -8.06
C ILE A 66 -2.74 2.22 -7.33
N LEU A 67 -1.54 2.72 -7.05
CA LEU A 67 -0.50 1.96 -6.35
C LEU A 67 -0.95 1.53 -4.95
N LEU A 68 -1.36 2.48 -4.12
CA LEU A 68 -1.76 2.20 -2.75
C LEU A 68 -3.05 1.38 -2.69
N GLY A 69 -4.01 1.65 -3.59
CA GLY A 69 -5.24 0.86 -3.71
C GLY A 69 -4.92 -0.62 -3.94
N ASN A 70 -4.10 -0.94 -4.94
CA ASN A 70 -3.70 -2.31 -5.26
C ASN A 70 -2.87 -2.96 -4.13
N LEU A 71 -1.95 -2.22 -3.51
CA LEU A 71 -1.17 -2.72 -2.39
C LEU A 71 -2.06 -3.11 -1.21
N PHE A 72 -2.99 -2.23 -0.81
CA PHE A 72 -3.92 -2.51 0.28
C PHE A 72 -4.86 -3.67 -0.05
N ASP A 73 -5.45 -3.71 -1.24
CA ASP A 73 -6.38 -4.77 -1.61
C ASP A 73 -5.70 -6.14 -1.59
N ASN A 74 -4.50 -6.24 -2.14
CA ASN A 74 -3.71 -7.46 -2.10
C ASN A 74 -3.37 -7.89 -0.66
N ALA A 75 -2.98 -6.95 0.19
CA ALA A 75 -2.62 -7.22 1.58
C ALA A 75 -3.84 -7.66 2.42
N ILE A 76 -4.96 -6.96 2.27
CA ILE A 76 -6.21 -7.26 3.00
C ILE A 76 -6.74 -8.65 2.59
N GLU A 77 -6.81 -8.94 1.27
CA GLU A 77 -7.24 -10.24 0.79
C GLU A 77 -6.35 -11.39 1.29
N ALA A 78 -5.03 -11.18 1.34
CA ALA A 78 -4.11 -12.17 1.88
C ALA A 78 -4.37 -12.44 3.37
N CYS A 79 -4.62 -11.39 4.16
CA CYS A 79 -4.95 -11.50 5.58
C CYS A 79 -6.34 -12.12 5.82
N GLU A 80 -7.36 -11.78 5.01
CA GLU A 80 -8.72 -12.33 5.13
C GLU A 80 -8.76 -13.86 4.94
N ARG A 81 -7.83 -14.42 4.16
CA ARG A 81 -7.68 -15.87 3.97
C ARG A 81 -7.05 -16.60 5.17
N ARG A 82 -6.65 -15.89 6.19
CA ARG A 82 -6.01 -16.44 7.39
C ARG A 82 -6.99 -16.51 8.56
N ASN A 83 -6.78 -17.51 9.43
CA ASN A 83 -7.57 -17.68 10.66
C ASN A 83 -6.74 -17.38 11.93
N ASP A 84 -5.46 -16.98 11.76
CA ASP A 84 -4.52 -16.70 12.83
C ASP A 84 -4.14 -15.21 12.85
N ILE A 85 -2.85 -14.88 13.00
CA ILE A 85 -2.34 -13.52 13.03
C ILE A 85 -2.60 -12.82 11.69
N ARG A 86 -3.24 -11.64 11.74
CA ARG A 86 -3.52 -10.77 10.61
C ARG A 86 -2.90 -9.41 10.85
N GLU A 87 -1.78 -9.17 10.24
CA GLU A 87 -1.03 -7.91 10.37
C GLU A 87 -0.72 -7.32 9.01
N ILE A 88 -0.86 -6.01 8.89
CA ILE A 88 -0.45 -5.22 7.73
C ILE A 88 0.35 -4.04 8.22
N SER A 89 1.49 -3.75 7.59
CA SER A 89 2.23 -2.53 7.80
C SER A 89 2.47 -1.78 6.50
N LEU A 90 2.35 -0.45 6.54
CA LEU A 90 2.67 0.44 5.44
C LEU A 90 3.80 1.38 5.85
N THR A 91 4.87 1.40 5.08
CA THR A 91 5.94 2.38 5.22
C THR A 91 6.08 3.18 3.93
N ILE A 92 5.98 4.51 4.02
CA ILE A 92 6.29 5.43 2.92
C ILE A 92 7.43 6.33 3.37
N LYS A 93 8.56 6.26 2.67
CA LYS A 93 9.75 7.04 3.02
C LYS A 93 10.39 7.64 1.78
N ARG A 94 11.06 8.77 1.96
CA ARG A 94 11.85 9.42 0.94
C ARG A 94 13.34 9.18 1.18
N ARG A 95 14.07 8.86 0.12
CA ARG A 95 15.53 8.76 0.12
C ARG A 95 16.10 9.47 -1.10
N GLY A 96 16.50 10.73 -0.91
CA GLY A 96 16.94 11.59 -2.02
C GLY A 96 15.81 11.78 -3.04
N ALA A 97 16.06 11.43 -4.28
CA ALA A 97 15.10 11.48 -5.39
C ALA A 97 14.03 10.36 -5.31
N TYR A 98 14.25 9.33 -4.50
CA TYR A 98 13.37 8.15 -4.52
C TYR A 98 12.27 8.24 -3.47
N LEU A 99 11.04 7.98 -3.88
CA LEU A 99 9.93 7.62 -3.01
C LEU A 99 9.87 6.10 -2.91
N VAL A 100 9.93 5.57 -1.70
CA VAL A 100 9.90 4.14 -1.42
C VAL A 100 8.63 3.82 -0.63
N ILE A 101 7.77 2.99 -1.19
CA ILE A 101 6.54 2.49 -0.58
C ILE A 101 6.76 1.00 -0.27
N ILE A 102 6.57 0.60 0.97
CA ILE A 102 6.70 -0.79 1.42
C ILE A 102 5.39 -1.18 2.08
N MET A 103 4.77 -2.22 1.57
CA MET A 103 3.62 -2.88 2.18
C MET A 103 4.05 -4.27 2.63
N GLU A 104 3.80 -4.60 3.89
CA GLU A 104 4.01 -5.94 4.43
C GLU A 104 2.69 -6.47 4.98
N ASN A 105 2.43 -7.74 4.76
CA ASN A 105 1.27 -8.41 5.33
C ASN A 105 1.60 -9.84 5.72
N THR A 106 0.93 -10.35 6.74
CA THR A 106 1.02 -11.76 7.12
C THR A 106 0.58 -12.66 5.98
N ALA A 107 1.34 -13.73 5.74
CA ALA A 107 1.14 -14.66 4.64
C ALA A 107 1.30 -16.12 5.07
N GLY A 108 0.90 -17.05 4.21
CA GLY A 108 1.15 -18.49 4.40
C GLY A 108 2.63 -18.86 4.24
N GLU A 109 2.97 -20.10 4.55
CA GLU A 109 4.36 -20.58 4.48
C GLU A 109 4.92 -20.65 3.06
N ASN A 110 4.07 -20.87 2.06
CA ASN A 110 4.49 -21.05 0.67
C ASN A 110 3.72 -20.09 -0.24
N VAL A 111 4.15 -18.83 -0.30
CA VAL A 111 3.60 -17.87 -1.26
C VAL A 111 4.31 -18.01 -2.59
N SER A 112 3.60 -18.45 -3.61
CA SER A 112 4.13 -18.45 -4.97
C SER A 112 3.97 -17.04 -5.56
N PHE A 113 5.08 -16.43 -5.93
CA PHE A 113 5.12 -15.19 -6.74
C PHE A 113 5.18 -15.48 -8.24
N ALA A 114 5.17 -16.75 -8.65
CA ALA A 114 4.98 -17.10 -10.05
C ALA A 114 3.66 -16.53 -10.55
N GLU A 115 3.65 -16.07 -11.80
CA GLU A 115 2.47 -15.51 -12.46
C GLU A 115 1.24 -16.30 -12.06
N THR A 116 0.25 -15.60 -11.49
CA THR A 116 -1.00 -16.22 -11.08
C THR A 116 -1.74 -16.70 -12.33
N ALA A 117 -1.37 -17.86 -12.81
CA ALA A 117 -2.15 -18.64 -13.77
C ALA A 117 -3.39 -19.20 -13.07
N LYS A 118 -4.22 -18.32 -12.49
CA LYS A 118 -5.55 -18.71 -12.01
C LYS A 118 -6.56 -18.42 -13.11
N PRO A 119 -7.52 -19.34 -13.35
CA PRO A 119 -8.53 -19.20 -14.40
C PRO A 119 -9.49 -18.01 -14.20
N ASP A 120 -9.52 -17.38 -13.03
CA ASP A 120 -10.28 -16.15 -12.76
C ASP A 120 -9.48 -14.90 -13.17
N LYS A 121 -9.22 -14.79 -14.47
CA LYS A 121 -8.49 -13.67 -15.10
C LYS A 121 -9.18 -12.29 -14.99
N VAL A 122 -10.35 -12.19 -14.39
CA VAL A 122 -11.15 -10.95 -14.49
C VAL A 122 -10.86 -9.95 -13.39
N ASN A 123 -10.26 -10.33 -12.23
CA ASN A 123 -10.03 -9.38 -11.13
C ASN A 123 -8.63 -9.37 -10.48
N HIS A 124 -7.74 -10.33 -10.74
CA HIS A 124 -6.48 -10.46 -9.98
C HIS A 124 -5.18 -10.28 -10.80
N GLY A 125 -5.25 -10.18 -12.11
CA GLY A 125 -4.07 -9.97 -12.98
C GLY A 125 -3.70 -8.50 -13.18
N TYR A 126 -4.69 -7.61 -13.12
CA TYR A 126 -4.50 -6.20 -13.48
C TYR A 126 -3.80 -5.35 -12.40
N GLY A 127 -3.95 -5.69 -11.13
CA GLY A 127 -3.39 -4.89 -10.05
C GLY A 127 -1.87 -4.88 -10.03
N LEU A 128 -1.24 -6.02 -10.32
CA LEU A 128 0.21 -6.11 -10.32
C LEU A 128 0.81 -5.44 -11.56
N SER A 129 0.27 -5.73 -12.77
CA SER A 129 0.73 -5.09 -13.99
C SER A 129 0.56 -3.57 -13.95
N SER A 130 -0.55 -3.08 -13.37
CA SER A 130 -0.74 -1.64 -13.18
C SER A 130 0.29 -1.02 -12.23
N MET A 131 0.68 -1.73 -11.16
CA MET A 131 1.73 -1.24 -10.26
C MET A 131 3.10 -1.21 -10.95
N GLU A 132 3.42 -2.25 -11.74
CA GLU A 132 4.67 -2.34 -12.52
C GLU A 132 4.73 -1.25 -13.58
N GLU A 133 3.67 -1.05 -14.37
CA GLU A 133 3.56 0.02 -15.38
C GLU A 133 3.75 1.42 -14.76
N ILE A 134 3.14 1.67 -13.58
CA ILE A 134 3.31 2.93 -12.89
C ILE A 134 4.76 3.07 -12.42
N ALA A 135 5.34 2.04 -11.79
CA ALA A 135 6.71 2.10 -11.31
C ALA A 135 7.70 2.38 -12.47
N GLU A 136 7.54 1.72 -13.61
CA GLU A 136 8.34 1.95 -14.81
C GLU A 136 8.22 3.38 -15.35
N ARG A 137 7.00 3.96 -15.32
CA ARG A 137 6.76 5.37 -15.72
C ARG A 137 7.56 6.38 -14.89
N TYR A 138 7.92 6.02 -13.67
CA TYR A 138 8.77 6.81 -12.77
C TYR A 138 10.21 6.25 -12.70
N GLY A 139 10.68 5.54 -13.71
CA GLY A 139 12.04 4.97 -13.74
C GLY A 139 12.33 4.03 -12.56
N GLY A 140 11.30 3.47 -11.98
CA GLY A 140 11.35 2.64 -10.78
C GLY A 140 11.02 1.18 -11.02
N ARG A 141 10.66 0.48 -9.96
CA ARG A 141 10.30 -0.95 -10.02
C ARG A 141 9.48 -1.42 -8.83
N VAL A 142 8.81 -2.54 -9.01
CA VAL A 142 8.14 -3.30 -7.95
C VAL A 142 8.98 -4.52 -7.59
N HIS A 143 9.20 -4.77 -6.30
CA HIS A 143 9.87 -5.95 -5.79
C HIS A 143 8.97 -6.66 -4.79
N ARG A 144 8.95 -8.00 -4.85
CA ARG A 144 8.15 -8.83 -3.95
C ARG A 144 9.01 -9.91 -3.35
N GLU A 145 8.92 -10.10 -2.05
CA GLU A 145 9.68 -11.12 -1.33
C GLU A 145 8.86 -11.69 -0.17
N GLN A 146 9.18 -12.91 0.23
CA GLN A 146 8.70 -13.49 1.47
C GLN A 146 9.78 -13.29 2.53
N VAL A 147 9.39 -12.76 3.68
CA VAL A 147 10.28 -12.49 4.80
C VAL A 147 9.72 -13.11 6.07
N ALA A 148 10.59 -13.60 6.94
CA ALA A 148 10.22 -13.95 8.30
C ALA A 148 10.35 -12.70 9.17
N SER A 149 9.33 -12.38 9.93
CA SER A 149 9.31 -11.25 10.84
C SER A 149 8.83 -11.68 12.23
N GLU A 150 9.07 -10.84 13.23
CA GLU A 150 8.45 -10.98 14.54
C GLU A 150 7.08 -10.31 14.49
N SER A 151 6.07 -10.92 15.12
CA SER A 151 4.73 -10.34 15.19
C SER A 151 4.76 -9.01 15.94
N ASN A 152 4.05 -8.00 15.45
CA ASN A 152 3.91 -6.71 16.13
C ASN A 152 3.15 -6.82 17.45
N ASP A 153 2.26 -7.80 17.57
CA ASP A 153 1.45 -8.04 18.75
C ASP A 153 2.18 -8.91 19.81
N ASN A 154 3.07 -9.80 19.37
CA ASN A 154 3.89 -10.64 20.22
C ASN A 154 5.27 -10.88 19.60
N ARG A 155 6.31 -10.18 20.08
CA ARG A 155 7.68 -10.22 19.54
C ARG A 155 8.36 -11.60 19.61
N ASP A 156 7.87 -12.50 20.47
CA ASP A 156 8.42 -13.87 20.57
C ASP A 156 7.87 -14.80 19.48
N ARG A 157 6.89 -14.36 18.69
CA ARG A 157 6.25 -15.17 17.65
C ARG A 157 6.71 -14.75 16.26
N LYS A 158 7.44 -15.64 15.59
CA LYS A 158 7.80 -15.46 14.17
C LYS A 158 6.58 -15.67 13.28
N VAL A 159 6.39 -14.78 12.33
CA VAL A 159 5.34 -14.84 11.32
C VAL A 159 5.95 -14.71 9.93
N ASN A 160 5.38 -15.43 8.98
CA ASN A 160 5.75 -15.25 7.58
C ASN A 160 5.01 -14.03 7.03
N MET A 161 5.76 -13.13 6.42
CA MET A 161 5.25 -11.91 5.80
C MET A 161 5.54 -11.92 4.30
N VAL A 162 4.63 -11.37 3.52
CA VAL A 162 4.92 -10.92 2.16
C VAL A 162 5.25 -9.43 2.24
N ARG A 163 6.37 -9.05 1.65
CA ARG A 163 6.77 -7.66 1.46
C ARG A 163 6.69 -7.30 -0.02
N VAL A 164 5.96 -6.23 -0.31
CA VAL A 164 5.94 -5.58 -1.63
C VAL A 164 6.57 -4.22 -1.49
N SER A 165 7.64 -3.97 -2.24
CA SER A 165 8.37 -2.70 -2.26
C SER A 165 8.22 -2.05 -3.63
N VAL A 166 7.72 -0.82 -3.65
CA VAL A 166 7.64 0.04 -4.84
C VAL A 166 8.64 1.17 -4.69
N ILE A 167 9.53 1.31 -5.66
CA ILE A 167 10.53 2.38 -5.71
C ILE A 167 10.21 3.25 -6.91
N LEU A 168 10.07 4.55 -6.70
CA LEU A 168 9.77 5.55 -7.74
C LEU A 168 10.85 6.63 -7.70
N ASP A 169 11.44 6.97 -8.85
CA ASP A 169 12.28 8.14 -8.98
C ASP A 169 11.40 9.38 -9.24
N THR A 170 11.32 10.25 -8.26
CA THR A 170 10.46 11.43 -8.31
C THR A 170 11.05 12.59 -9.11
N ASN A 171 12.28 12.45 -9.60
CA ASN A 171 12.94 13.37 -10.51
C ASN A 171 13.04 12.82 -11.94
N TRP A 172 12.47 11.62 -12.15
CA TRP A 172 12.50 10.97 -13.46
C TRP A 172 11.70 11.76 -14.48
N ASP A 173 12.35 12.08 -15.62
CA ASP A 173 11.69 12.62 -16.79
C ASP A 173 11.69 11.55 -17.89
N ALA A 174 10.49 11.17 -18.37
CA ALA A 174 10.35 10.17 -19.42
C ALA A 174 11.06 10.52 -20.73
N SER A 175 11.53 11.78 -20.88
CA SER A 175 12.34 12.22 -22.00
C SER A 175 13.80 11.73 -21.95
N ASP A 176 14.28 11.23 -20.81
CA ASP A 176 15.65 10.74 -20.62
C ASP A 176 15.87 9.31 -21.13
N THR A 177 14.82 8.65 -21.60
CA THR A 177 14.91 7.30 -22.19
C THR A 177 15.08 7.40 -23.70
N LYS A 178 16.33 7.59 -24.15
CA LYS A 178 16.74 7.41 -25.56
C LYS A 178 17.72 6.30 -25.66
#